data_57f83904cb3645678da31dad8bd28ac0
#
_entry.id   57f83904cb3645678da31dad8bd28ac0
#
_cell.length_a   1.000
_cell.length_b   1.000
_cell.length_c   1.000
_cell.angle_alpha   90.00
_cell.angle_beta   90.00
_cell.angle_gamma   90.00
#
_symmetry.space_group_name_H-M   'P 1'
#
loop_
_entity.id
_entity.type
_entity.pdbx_description
1 polymer ?
#
loop_
_entity_poly.entity_id
_entity_poly.type
_entity_poly.pdbx_seq_one_letter_code
_entity_poly.pdbx_strand_id
1 'polypeptide(L)'
;MRTNLEYLVLDALEHSDDGIGSGNLFLHLRDQKLQTSQATLGRVLRLLDHQKLTAKVSNKGRVLTAAGRRHLEELRHQEGLRRWAEGVLKEIKSATQSEYLQGLHALRLLEGHLARLAAEHASKDHVALMRRTLEEHQKEMESRTRGKDQGLEFHDLVAAAAGNRFLQTAISMIWNWIKPIQDLWADADVLTGQSSYPDHLRVFKAIIAHDGGGAELAMHSHYDLFIESVRKHFVENLPVSLGPAGGPEEVPAASSPARAD
;
A
#
# COMPACT_ATOMS: atom_id res chain seq x y z
N MET A 1 15.41 -10.51 0.52
CA MET A 1 14.10 -11.13 0.80
C MET A 1 14.32 -12.27 1.79
N ARG A 2 13.85 -12.16 3.02
CA ARG A 2 13.91 -13.29 3.97
C ARG A 2 12.56 -14.00 3.88
N THR A 3 12.48 -15.05 3.07
CA THR A 3 11.37 -15.99 3.11
C THR A 3 11.32 -16.57 4.52
N ASN A 4 10.15 -16.62 5.12
CA ASN A 4 10.01 -17.15 6.48
C ASN A 4 10.38 -18.63 6.51
N LEU A 5 11.55 -18.98 7.05
CA LEU A 5 12.05 -20.34 7.12
C LEU A 5 11.09 -21.25 7.89
N GLU A 6 10.40 -20.73 8.88
CA GLU A 6 9.38 -21.45 9.65
C GLU A 6 8.24 -21.91 8.75
N TYR A 7 7.68 -21.01 7.93
CA TYR A 7 6.64 -21.32 6.96
C TYR A 7 7.07 -22.45 6.02
N LEU A 8 8.25 -22.34 5.41
CA LEU A 8 8.76 -23.34 4.47
C LEU A 8 9.00 -24.70 5.12
N VAL A 9 9.45 -24.72 6.36
CA VAL A 9 9.65 -25.96 7.13
C VAL A 9 8.31 -26.64 7.42
N LEU A 10 7.31 -25.88 7.87
CA LEU A 10 5.98 -26.44 8.17
C LEU A 10 5.27 -26.88 6.89
N ASP A 11 5.38 -26.11 5.81
CA ASP A 11 4.81 -26.43 4.50
C ASP A 11 5.39 -27.73 3.92
N ALA A 12 6.71 -27.90 4.00
CA ALA A 12 7.35 -29.16 3.58
C ALA A 12 6.92 -30.37 4.43
N LEU A 13 6.72 -30.18 5.73
CA LEU A 13 6.27 -31.24 6.63
C LEU A 13 4.81 -31.65 6.40
N GLU A 14 3.96 -30.74 5.90
CA GLU A 14 2.55 -31.07 5.62
C GLU A 14 2.38 -32.10 4.51
N HIS A 15 3.27 -32.09 3.52
CA HIS A 15 3.24 -32.97 2.36
C HIS A 15 3.85 -34.35 2.64
N SER A 16 4.12 -34.65 3.92
CA SER A 16 4.72 -35.94 4.31
C SER A 16 3.94 -36.60 5.46
N ASP A 17 3.18 -37.62 5.14
CA ASP A 17 2.44 -38.40 6.14
C ASP A 17 3.38 -39.26 7.00
N ASP A 18 4.50 -39.68 6.46
CA ASP A 18 5.49 -40.55 7.11
C ASP A 18 6.56 -39.80 7.94
N GLY A 19 6.59 -38.50 7.83
CA GLY A 19 7.59 -37.64 8.46
C GLY A 19 8.85 -37.41 7.63
N ILE A 20 9.49 -36.29 7.82
CA ILE A 20 10.73 -35.91 7.13
C ILE A 20 11.88 -35.79 8.13
N GLY A 21 12.97 -36.52 7.84
CA GLY A 21 14.23 -36.34 8.56
C GLY A 21 14.89 -34.98 8.22
N SER A 22 15.62 -34.41 9.20
CA SER A 22 16.26 -33.09 9.04
C SER A 22 17.21 -32.97 7.84
N GLY A 23 17.87 -34.06 7.45
CA GLY A 23 18.73 -34.11 6.26
C GLY A 23 17.94 -33.98 4.95
N ASN A 24 16.86 -34.74 4.79
CA ASN A 24 15.98 -34.68 3.62
C ASN A 24 15.26 -33.37 3.53
N LEU A 25 14.82 -32.84 4.67
CA LEU A 25 14.20 -31.51 4.72
C LEU A 25 15.20 -30.40 4.30
N PHE A 26 16.46 -30.50 4.72
CA PHE A 26 17.49 -29.55 4.29
C PHE A 26 17.72 -29.62 2.78
N LEU A 27 17.78 -30.81 2.18
CA LEU A 27 17.94 -30.99 0.74
C LEU A 27 16.74 -30.40 0.00
N HIS A 28 15.52 -30.71 0.45
CA HIS A 28 14.28 -30.18 -0.15
C HIS A 28 14.24 -28.63 -0.15
N LEU A 29 14.59 -28.00 0.97
CA LEU A 29 14.63 -26.53 1.07
C LEU A 29 15.74 -25.90 0.21
N ARG A 30 16.89 -26.59 0.08
CA ARG A 30 17.97 -26.14 -0.81
C ARG A 30 17.58 -26.21 -2.27
N ASP A 31 16.84 -27.21 -2.70
CA ASP A 31 16.35 -27.34 -4.08
C ASP A 31 15.35 -26.21 -4.43
N GLN A 32 14.66 -25.66 -3.43
CA GLN A 32 13.83 -24.44 -3.54
C GLN A 32 14.66 -23.14 -3.52
N LYS A 33 16.00 -23.24 -3.67
CA LYS A 33 16.94 -22.11 -3.67
C LYS A 33 17.01 -21.32 -2.35
N LEU A 34 16.59 -21.93 -1.24
CA LEU A 34 16.68 -21.28 0.06
C LEU A 34 18.11 -21.37 0.60
N GLN A 35 18.71 -20.19 0.85
CA GLN A 35 20.02 -20.10 1.49
C GLN A 35 19.86 -20.23 3.01
N THR A 36 20.04 -21.44 3.53
CA THR A 36 20.05 -21.73 4.97
C THR A 36 21.15 -22.73 5.30
N SER A 37 21.54 -22.84 6.57
CA SER A 37 22.47 -23.87 7.05
C SER A 37 21.73 -24.97 7.79
N GLN A 38 22.31 -26.18 7.81
CA GLN A 38 21.78 -27.28 8.62
C GLN A 38 21.66 -26.92 10.10
N ALA A 39 22.60 -26.11 10.62
CA ALA A 39 22.57 -25.64 12.01
C ALA A 39 21.37 -24.70 12.25
N THR A 40 21.05 -23.82 11.30
CA THR A 40 19.90 -22.93 11.38
C THR A 40 18.60 -23.71 11.30
N LEU A 41 18.49 -24.63 10.35
CA LEU A 41 17.35 -25.52 10.24
C LEU A 41 17.14 -26.34 11.51
N GLY A 42 18.22 -26.89 12.09
CA GLY A 42 18.16 -27.63 13.35
C GLY A 42 17.65 -26.78 14.54
N ARG A 43 17.97 -25.47 14.56
CA ARG A 43 17.43 -24.55 15.58
C ARG A 43 15.93 -24.32 15.40
N VAL A 44 15.49 -24.07 14.17
CA VAL A 44 14.06 -23.89 13.85
C VAL A 44 13.27 -25.16 14.22
N LEU A 45 13.73 -26.33 13.83
CA LEU A 45 13.07 -27.59 14.15
C LEU A 45 12.95 -27.84 15.67
N ARG A 46 13.97 -27.49 16.46
CA ARG A 46 13.87 -27.59 17.92
C ARG A 46 12.86 -26.59 18.51
N LEU A 47 12.79 -25.40 17.95
CA LEU A 47 11.81 -24.40 18.37
C LEU A 47 10.38 -24.88 18.09
N LEU A 48 10.12 -25.40 16.89
CA LEU A 48 8.83 -25.97 16.50
C LEU A 48 8.43 -27.16 17.36
N ASP A 49 9.38 -28.05 17.70
CA ASP A 49 9.16 -29.16 18.64
C ASP A 49 8.77 -28.61 20.04
N HIS A 50 9.46 -27.57 20.53
CA HIS A 50 9.19 -26.96 21.82
C HIS A 50 7.79 -26.30 21.86
N GLN A 51 7.39 -25.67 20.77
CA GLN A 51 6.06 -25.07 20.59
C GLN A 51 4.96 -26.12 20.32
N LYS A 52 5.32 -27.41 20.25
CA LYS A 52 4.40 -28.52 19.94
C LYS A 52 3.74 -28.41 18.57
N LEU A 53 4.34 -27.67 17.66
CA LEU A 53 3.87 -27.55 16.27
C LEU A 53 4.31 -28.76 15.43
N THR A 54 5.42 -29.38 15.81
CA THR A 54 5.93 -30.61 15.21
C THR A 54 6.10 -31.71 16.26
N ALA A 55 6.05 -32.97 15.81
CA ALA A 55 6.30 -34.14 16.63
C ALA A 55 7.28 -35.07 15.93
N LYS A 56 8.18 -35.68 16.70
CA LYS A 56 9.10 -36.70 16.19
C LYS A 56 8.36 -38.06 16.04
N VAL A 57 8.54 -38.69 14.89
CA VAL A 57 7.99 -40.01 14.60
C VAL A 57 9.15 -40.99 14.44
N SER A 58 9.51 -41.63 15.54
CA SER A 58 10.56 -42.68 15.58
C SER A 58 11.81 -42.26 14.76
N ASN A 59 12.32 -43.13 13.89
CA ASN A 59 13.45 -42.88 13.01
C ASN A 59 13.08 -42.15 11.68
N LYS A 60 11.79 -41.90 11.43
CA LYS A 60 11.31 -41.32 10.18
C LYS A 60 11.43 -39.80 10.12
N GLY A 61 11.61 -39.11 11.24
CA GLY A 61 11.79 -37.68 11.29
C GLY A 61 10.68 -36.94 12.06
N ARG A 62 10.08 -35.92 11.46
CA ARG A 62 9.03 -35.06 12.06
C ARG A 62 7.81 -35.01 11.19
N VAL A 63 6.65 -34.89 11.85
CA VAL A 63 5.35 -34.60 11.22
C VAL A 63 4.73 -33.37 11.86
N LEU A 64 3.76 -32.76 11.20
CA LEU A 64 2.95 -31.68 11.78
C LEU A 64 1.98 -32.26 12.81
N THR A 65 1.82 -31.56 13.91
CA THR A 65 0.71 -31.76 14.85
C THR A 65 -0.55 -31.04 14.34
N ALA A 66 -1.71 -31.28 14.98
CA ALA A 66 -2.93 -30.52 14.70
C ALA A 66 -2.73 -29.01 14.97
N ALA A 67 -1.93 -28.64 15.98
CA ALA A 67 -1.56 -27.26 16.24
C ALA A 67 -0.64 -26.69 15.15
N GLY A 68 0.31 -27.50 14.66
CA GLY A 68 1.19 -27.12 13.55
C GLY A 68 0.44 -26.86 12.25
N ARG A 69 -0.59 -27.66 11.92
CA ARG A 69 -1.43 -27.41 10.73
C ARG A 69 -2.18 -26.09 10.83
N ARG A 70 -2.82 -25.78 11.97
CA ARG A 70 -3.50 -24.51 12.17
C ARG A 70 -2.54 -23.32 12.05
N HIS A 71 -1.37 -23.44 12.65
CA HIS A 71 -0.35 -22.39 12.56
C HIS A 71 0.18 -22.21 11.13
N LEU A 72 0.33 -23.29 10.37
CA LEU A 72 0.69 -23.22 8.96
C LEU A 72 -0.38 -22.50 8.13
N GLU A 73 -1.66 -22.72 8.38
CA GLU A 73 -2.75 -22.00 7.70
C GLU A 73 -2.71 -20.50 7.99
N GLU A 74 -2.44 -20.10 9.24
CA GLU A 74 -2.25 -18.70 9.61
C GLU A 74 -1.07 -18.08 8.86
N LEU A 75 0.06 -18.78 8.80
CA LEU A 75 1.24 -18.34 8.06
C LEU A 75 0.99 -18.28 6.54
N ARG A 76 0.24 -19.19 5.97
CA ARG A 76 -0.18 -19.16 4.55
C ARG A 76 -1.00 -17.93 4.23
N HIS A 77 -1.94 -17.62 5.10
CA HIS A 77 -2.74 -16.41 4.94
C HIS A 77 -1.88 -15.15 4.96
N GLN A 78 -0.98 -15.03 5.95
CA GLN A 78 -0.05 -13.90 6.07
C GLN A 78 0.89 -13.80 4.85
N GLU A 79 1.44 -14.93 4.40
CA GLU A 79 2.33 -14.98 3.24
C GLU A 79 1.59 -14.66 1.93
N GLY A 80 0.33 -15.09 1.81
CA GLY A 80 -0.55 -14.72 0.70
C GLY A 80 -0.78 -13.21 0.64
N LEU A 81 -1.11 -12.58 1.77
CA LEU A 81 -1.25 -11.13 1.88
C LEU A 81 0.06 -10.41 1.55
N ARG A 82 1.20 -10.90 2.03
CA ARG A 82 2.52 -10.33 1.74
C ARG A 82 2.84 -10.38 0.25
N ARG A 83 2.65 -11.52 -0.41
CA ARG A 83 2.88 -11.68 -1.86
C ARG A 83 1.96 -10.80 -2.68
N TRP A 84 0.70 -10.69 -2.28
CA TRP A 84 -0.24 -9.79 -2.92
C TRP A 84 0.23 -8.34 -2.80
N ALA A 85 0.60 -7.89 -1.59
CA ALA A 85 1.11 -6.54 -1.37
C ALA A 85 2.41 -6.28 -2.16
N GLU A 86 3.34 -7.23 -2.20
CA GLU A 86 4.57 -7.12 -3.01
C GLU A 86 4.27 -7.05 -4.51
N GLY A 87 3.27 -7.81 -4.98
CA GLY A 87 2.77 -7.73 -6.35
C GLY A 87 2.24 -6.34 -6.69
N VAL A 88 1.33 -5.84 -5.85
CA VAL A 88 0.80 -4.47 -5.98
C VAL A 88 1.91 -3.43 -5.98
N LEU A 89 2.86 -3.50 -5.03
CA LEU A 89 3.98 -2.57 -4.95
C LEU A 89 4.94 -2.66 -6.16
N LYS A 90 5.04 -3.82 -6.80
CA LYS A 90 5.86 -3.98 -8.01
C LYS A 90 5.22 -3.30 -9.22
N GLU A 91 3.91 -3.47 -9.40
CA GLU A 91 3.16 -2.77 -10.46
C GLU A 91 3.25 -1.23 -10.28
N ILE A 92 3.21 -0.77 -9.04
CA ILE A 92 3.26 0.64 -8.65
C ILE A 92 4.61 1.32 -8.95
N LYS A 93 5.74 0.61 -8.88
CA LYS A 93 7.09 1.19 -9.08
C LYS A 93 7.36 1.77 -10.47
N SER A 94 6.54 1.47 -11.43
CA SER A 94 6.64 1.96 -12.82
C SER A 94 5.51 2.92 -13.20
N ALA A 95 4.86 3.58 -12.21
CA ALA A 95 3.70 4.41 -12.46
C ALA A 95 4.01 5.56 -13.44
N THR A 96 3.23 5.60 -14.49
CA THR A 96 3.20 6.69 -15.44
C THR A 96 2.50 7.92 -14.87
N GLN A 97 2.66 9.08 -15.50
CA GLN A 97 1.89 10.28 -15.16
C GLN A 97 0.37 10.02 -15.12
N SER A 98 -0.14 9.25 -16.08
CA SER A 98 -1.56 8.90 -16.14
C SER A 98 -2.00 8.09 -14.93
N GLU A 99 -1.23 7.09 -14.52
CA GLU A 99 -1.53 6.24 -13.36
C GLU A 99 -1.45 7.04 -12.06
N TYR A 100 -0.52 7.98 -11.97
CA TYR A 100 -0.44 8.90 -10.85
C TYR A 100 -1.72 9.75 -10.70
N LEU A 101 -2.18 10.36 -11.79
CA LEU A 101 -3.43 11.11 -11.79
C LEU A 101 -4.64 10.22 -11.45
N GLN A 102 -4.65 8.97 -11.93
CA GLN A 102 -5.68 7.99 -11.54
C GLN A 102 -5.66 7.70 -10.03
N GLY A 103 -4.47 7.59 -9.41
CA GLY A 103 -4.32 7.45 -7.97
C GLY A 103 -4.89 8.63 -7.19
N LEU A 104 -4.61 9.86 -7.63
CA LEU A 104 -5.19 11.07 -7.04
C LEU A 104 -6.71 11.12 -7.18
N HIS A 105 -7.27 10.71 -8.33
CA HIS A 105 -8.72 10.61 -8.49
C HIS A 105 -9.33 9.56 -7.57
N ALA A 106 -8.65 8.43 -7.34
CA ALA A 106 -9.09 7.42 -6.39
C ALA A 106 -9.10 7.97 -4.95
N LEU A 107 -8.03 8.67 -4.54
CA LEU A 107 -7.97 9.34 -3.23
C LEU A 107 -9.08 10.39 -3.07
N ARG A 108 -9.31 11.20 -4.08
CA ARG A 108 -10.41 12.18 -4.09
C ARG A 108 -11.75 11.55 -3.69
N LEU A 109 -12.10 10.42 -4.30
CA LEU A 109 -13.35 9.71 -4.02
C LEU A 109 -13.36 9.10 -2.62
N LEU A 110 -12.30 8.39 -2.26
CA LEU A 110 -12.22 7.67 -0.98
C LEU A 110 -12.14 8.63 0.20
N GLU A 111 -11.31 9.66 0.12
CA GLU A 111 -11.15 10.62 1.21
C GLU A 111 -12.31 11.60 1.31
N GLY A 112 -12.98 11.93 0.22
CA GLY A 112 -14.24 12.66 0.27
C GLY A 112 -15.28 11.89 1.09
N HIS A 113 -15.45 10.59 0.81
CA HIS A 113 -16.36 9.75 1.58
C HIS A 113 -15.92 9.58 3.05
N LEU A 114 -14.60 9.46 3.32
CA LEU A 114 -14.08 9.41 4.70
C LEU A 114 -14.32 10.72 5.45
N ALA A 115 -14.20 11.87 4.80
CA ALA A 115 -14.53 13.17 5.41
C ALA A 115 -16.00 13.25 5.81
N ARG A 116 -16.91 12.73 4.97
CA ARG A 116 -18.32 12.58 5.30
C ARG A 116 -18.52 11.73 6.54
N LEU A 117 -17.95 10.53 6.57
CA LEU A 117 -18.04 9.63 7.72
C LEU A 117 -17.42 10.24 8.98
N ALA A 118 -16.31 10.99 8.85
CA ALA A 118 -15.70 11.69 9.97
C ALA A 118 -16.65 12.75 10.56
N ALA A 119 -17.42 13.45 9.73
CA ALA A 119 -18.45 14.39 10.24
C ALA A 119 -19.56 13.68 11.04
N GLU A 120 -19.83 12.41 10.72
CA GLU A 120 -20.82 11.60 11.42
C GLU A 120 -20.27 10.95 12.70
N HIS A 121 -18.97 10.56 12.73
CA HIS A 121 -18.41 9.67 13.74
C HIS A 121 -17.27 10.27 14.57
N ALA A 122 -16.74 11.45 14.24
CA ALA A 122 -15.60 12.01 14.95
C ALA A 122 -15.85 12.19 16.44
N SER A 123 -15.01 11.60 17.27
CA SER A 123 -15.01 11.85 18.73
C SER A 123 -14.44 13.23 19.05
N LYS A 124 -14.68 13.69 20.28
CA LYS A 124 -14.05 14.93 20.79
C LYS A 124 -12.53 14.89 20.71
N ASP A 125 -11.93 13.72 20.92
CA ASP A 125 -10.48 13.54 20.85
C ASP A 125 -9.98 13.67 19.41
N HIS A 126 -10.70 13.08 18.41
CA HIS A 126 -10.38 13.27 17.01
C HIS A 126 -10.43 14.74 16.59
N VAL A 127 -11.48 15.46 17.01
CA VAL A 127 -11.63 16.89 16.73
C VAL A 127 -10.49 17.71 17.37
N ALA A 128 -10.10 17.38 18.60
CA ALA A 128 -9.00 18.06 19.29
C ALA A 128 -7.65 17.84 18.58
N LEU A 129 -7.37 16.62 18.12
CA LEU A 129 -6.16 16.30 17.36
C LEU A 129 -6.13 17.03 16.02
N MET A 130 -7.20 16.95 15.22
CA MET A 130 -7.29 17.67 13.93
C MET A 130 -7.08 19.18 14.12
N ARG A 131 -7.67 19.78 15.15
CA ARG A 131 -7.49 21.21 15.46
C ARG A 131 -6.02 21.52 15.72
N ARG A 132 -5.36 20.74 16.56
CA ARG A 132 -3.94 20.92 16.90
C ARG A 132 -3.07 20.83 15.65
N THR A 133 -3.27 19.80 14.82
CA THR A 133 -2.53 19.61 13.56
C THR A 133 -2.71 20.82 12.63
N LEU A 134 -3.93 21.37 12.52
CA LEU A 134 -4.19 22.58 11.74
C LEU A 134 -3.52 23.83 12.30
N GLU A 135 -3.48 23.99 13.63
CA GLU A 135 -2.78 25.09 14.29
C GLU A 135 -1.25 25.02 14.06
N GLU A 136 -0.69 23.82 14.06
CA GLU A 136 0.71 23.58 13.75
C GLU A 136 0.99 23.88 12.26
N HIS A 137 0.13 23.42 11.35
CA HIS A 137 0.22 23.71 9.92
C HIS A 137 0.16 25.20 9.61
N GLN A 138 -0.72 25.97 10.28
CA GLN A 138 -0.80 27.41 10.15
C GLN A 138 0.50 28.10 10.57
N LYS A 139 1.08 27.73 11.71
CA LYS A 139 2.35 28.30 12.20
C LYS A 139 3.51 28.06 11.24
N GLU A 140 3.58 26.88 10.66
CA GLU A 140 4.61 26.55 9.68
C GLU A 140 4.47 27.36 8.40
N MET A 141 3.24 27.54 7.92
CA MET A 141 2.95 28.41 6.79
C MET A 141 3.40 29.86 7.06
N GLU A 142 3.09 30.41 8.24
CA GLU A 142 3.47 31.76 8.63
C GLU A 142 4.99 31.94 8.79
N SER A 143 5.69 30.93 9.31
CA SER A 143 7.14 30.94 9.50
C SER A 143 7.93 30.61 8.23
N ARG A 144 7.28 30.25 7.13
CA ARG A 144 7.89 29.73 5.90
C ARG A 144 8.84 28.55 6.15
N THR A 145 8.65 27.83 7.25
CA THR A 145 9.34 26.59 7.52
C THR A 145 8.57 25.44 6.87
N ARG A 146 9.29 24.48 6.28
CA ARG A 146 8.65 23.33 5.67
C ARG A 146 7.97 22.47 6.74
N GLY A 147 6.65 22.53 6.84
CA GLY A 147 5.83 21.57 7.52
C GLY A 147 5.62 20.35 6.65
N LYS A 148 6.55 19.42 6.72
CA LYS A 148 6.53 18.28 5.80
C LYS A 148 5.34 17.34 5.95
N ASP A 149 4.73 17.28 7.11
CA ASP A 149 3.87 16.15 7.46
C ASP A 149 2.46 16.53 7.97
N GLN A 150 2.20 17.80 8.32
CA GLN A 150 0.90 18.19 8.91
C GLN A 150 -0.27 18.04 7.94
N GLY A 151 -0.05 18.27 6.66
CA GLY A 151 -1.08 18.03 5.65
C GLY A 151 -1.50 16.56 5.62
N LEU A 152 -0.53 15.65 5.57
CA LEU A 152 -0.78 14.20 5.59
C LEU A 152 -1.34 13.74 6.92
N GLU A 153 -0.82 14.26 8.03
CA GLU A 153 -1.35 13.94 9.35
C GLU A 153 -2.82 14.32 9.49
N PHE A 154 -3.23 15.45 8.91
CA PHE A 154 -4.64 15.84 8.88
C PHE A 154 -5.51 14.81 8.12
N HIS A 155 -5.07 14.33 6.95
CA HIS A 155 -5.77 13.29 6.19
C HIS A 155 -5.86 11.98 6.98
N ASP A 156 -4.79 11.56 7.65
CA ASP A 156 -4.77 10.37 8.49
C ASP A 156 -5.75 10.48 9.67
N LEU A 157 -5.85 11.65 10.30
CA LEU A 157 -6.80 11.92 11.38
C LEU A 157 -8.26 11.90 10.89
N VAL A 158 -8.55 12.47 9.72
CA VAL A 158 -9.88 12.38 9.10
C VAL A 158 -10.24 10.93 8.82
N ALA A 159 -9.32 10.16 8.26
CA ALA A 159 -9.53 8.75 7.97
C ALA A 159 -9.74 7.91 9.23
N ALA A 160 -8.99 8.19 10.31
CA ALA A 160 -9.17 7.54 11.61
C ALA A 160 -10.54 7.88 12.22
N ALA A 161 -10.96 9.16 12.15
CA ALA A 161 -12.23 9.64 12.67
C ALA A 161 -13.45 9.03 11.95
N ALA A 162 -13.30 8.66 10.68
CA ALA A 162 -14.34 8.00 9.88
C ALA A 162 -14.72 6.60 10.41
N GLY A 163 -13.86 5.93 11.18
CA GLY A 163 -14.13 4.63 11.78
C GLY A 163 -14.16 3.45 10.80
N ASN A 164 -13.81 3.64 9.53
CA ASN A 164 -13.78 2.59 8.52
C ASN A 164 -12.36 2.14 8.21
N ARG A 165 -11.89 1.11 8.95
CA ARG A 165 -10.51 0.60 8.81
C ARG A 165 -10.17 0.06 7.43
N PHE A 166 -11.14 -0.44 6.66
CA PHE A 166 -10.89 -0.94 5.30
C PHE A 166 -10.58 0.20 4.34
N LEU A 167 -11.36 1.28 4.38
CA LEU A 167 -11.09 2.48 3.60
C LEU A 167 -9.78 3.15 4.05
N GLN A 168 -9.54 3.24 5.35
CA GLN A 168 -8.28 3.76 5.89
C GLN A 168 -7.06 2.97 5.37
N THR A 169 -7.14 1.63 5.35
CA THR A 169 -6.07 0.80 4.78
C THR A 169 -5.89 1.05 3.29
N ALA A 170 -6.99 1.16 2.54
CA ALA A 170 -6.94 1.39 1.09
C ALA A 170 -6.26 2.72 0.75
N ILE A 171 -6.63 3.82 1.43
CA ILE A 171 -5.98 5.13 1.21
C ILE A 171 -4.51 5.11 1.61
N SER A 172 -4.15 4.46 2.74
CA SER A 172 -2.74 4.34 3.16
C SER A 172 -1.89 3.62 2.11
N MET A 173 -2.44 2.61 1.42
CA MET A 173 -1.75 1.94 0.31
C MET A 173 -1.53 2.90 -0.87
N ILE A 174 -2.53 3.68 -1.26
CA ILE A 174 -2.43 4.65 -2.36
C ILE A 174 -1.46 5.77 -1.99
N TRP A 175 -1.52 6.29 -0.75
CA TRP A 175 -0.59 7.31 -0.25
C TRP A 175 0.87 6.85 -0.27
N ASN A 176 1.15 5.63 0.19
CA ASN A 176 2.51 5.07 0.13
C ASN A 176 3.03 4.95 -1.31
N TRP A 177 2.13 4.77 -2.27
CA TRP A 177 2.46 4.76 -3.68
C TRP A 177 2.77 6.17 -4.21
N ILE A 178 1.97 7.18 -3.82
CA ILE A 178 2.10 8.57 -4.28
C ILE A 178 3.28 9.28 -3.59
N LYS A 179 3.66 8.86 -2.37
CA LYS A 179 4.67 9.53 -1.54
C LYS A 179 5.98 9.88 -2.25
N PRO A 180 6.61 9.03 -3.09
CA PRO A 180 7.84 9.39 -3.79
C PRO A 180 7.68 10.59 -4.75
N ILE A 181 6.47 10.80 -5.24
CA ILE A 181 6.13 11.89 -6.14
C ILE A 181 5.73 13.12 -5.33
N GLN A 182 5.08 12.92 -4.19
CA GLN A 182 4.73 13.98 -3.25
C GLN A 182 5.96 14.68 -2.66
N ASP A 183 7.08 13.97 -2.48
CA ASP A 183 8.35 14.59 -2.07
C ASP A 183 8.87 15.59 -3.13
N LEU A 184 8.56 15.37 -4.42
CA LEU A 184 8.77 16.34 -5.49
C LEU A 184 7.79 17.53 -5.42
N TRP A 185 6.58 17.33 -4.83
CA TRP A 185 5.50 18.31 -4.76
C TRP A 185 5.59 19.25 -3.56
N ALA A 186 6.16 18.80 -2.45
CA ALA A 186 6.47 19.69 -1.33
C ALA A 186 7.33 20.88 -1.78
N ASP A 187 8.06 20.71 -2.90
CA ASP A 187 8.75 21.79 -3.58
C ASP A 187 7.80 22.66 -4.43
N ALA A 188 6.70 22.10 -4.94
CA ALA A 188 5.72 22.83 -5.75
C ALA A 188 4.85 23.78 -4.90
N ASP A 189 4.40 23.38 -3.72
CA ASP A 189 3.68 24.25 -2.79
C ASP A 189 4.54 25.46 -2.37
N VAL A 190 5.85 25.26 -2.20
CA VAL A 190 6.79 26.35 -1.97
C VAL A 190 6.95 27.25 -3.20
N LEU A 191 6.90 26.68 -4.41
CA LEU A 191 7.06 27.41 -5.67
C LEU A 191 5.79 28.17 -6.07
N THR A 192 4.59 27.63 -5.78
CA THR A 192 3.30 28.24 -6.15
C THR A 192 2.76 29.20 -5.09
N GLY A 193 3.30 29.17 -3.87
CA GLY A 193 2.81 29.97 -2.73
C GLY A 193 1.38 29.59 -2.30
N GLN A 194 0.83 28.49 -2.80
CA GLN A 194 -0.50 28.00 -2.44
C GLN A 194 -0.35 26.98 -1.30
N SER A 195 -0.92 27.31 -0.15
CA SER A 195 -1.00 26.37 0.99
C SER A 195 -2.29 25.59 0.95
N SER A 196 -2.22 24.30 1.26
CA SER A 196 -3.39 23.44 1.45
C SER A 196 -4.17 23.74 2.74
N TYR A 197 -3.61 24.53 3.66
CA TYR A 197 -4.22 24.86 4.95
C TYR A 197 -5.65 25.42 4.84
N PRO A 198 -5.99 26.40 3.97
CA PRO A 198 -7.35 26.90 3.86
C PRO A 198 -8.38 25.81 3.46
N ASP A 199 -7.95 24.85 2.67
CA ASP A 199 -8.78 23.74 2.22
C ASP A 199 -9.03 22.74 3.35
N HIS A 200 -7.97 22.35 4.06
CA HIS A 200 -8.08 21.51 5.25
C HIS A 200 -8.95 22.15 6.33
N LEU A 201 -8.84 23.47 6.51
CA LEU A 201 -9.68 24.21 7.45
C LEU A 201 -11.17 24.16 7.04
N ARG A 202 -11.49 24.18 5.74
CA ARG A 202 -12.88 24.02 5.25
C ARG A 202 -13.43 22.63 5.58
N VAL A 203 -12.63 21.59 5.32
CA VAL A 203 -13.00 20.19 5.68
C VAL A 203 -13.24 20.09 7.18
N PHE A 204 -12.32 20.59 8.00
CA PHE A 204 -12.44 20.56 9.46
C PHE A 204 -13.69 21.28 9.96
N LYS A 205 -14.01 22.47 9.42
CA LYS A 205 -15.21 23.22 9.79
C LYS A 205 -16.49 22.44 9.49
N ALA A 206 -16.56 21.75 8.37
CA ALA A 206 -17.70 20.90 8.04
C ALA A 206 -17.80 19.68 8.98
N ILE A 207 -16.67 19.05 9.33
CA ILE A 207 -16.64 17.94 10.29
C ILE A 207 -17.18 18.37 11.66
N ILE A 208 -16.72 19.49 12.22
CA ILE A 208 -17.21 19.96 13.54
C ILE A 208 -18.65 20.47 13.51
N ALA A 209 -19.15 20.84 12.34
CA ALA A 209 -20.56 21.21 12.15
C ALA A 209 -21.46 19.97 11.93
N HIS A 210 -20.92 18.75 11.90
CA HIS A 210 -21.60 17.52 11.54
C HIS A 210 -22.24 17.57 10.16
N ASP A 211 -21.68 18.36 9.24
CA ASP A 211 -22.10 18.48 7.85
C ASP A 211 -21.31 17.51 6.97
N GLY A 212 -21.81 16.27 6.87
CA GLY A 212 -21.17 15.23 6.08
C GLY A 212 -21.08 15.57 4.60
N GLY A 213 -22.14 16.20 4.03
CA GLY A 213 -22.14 16.61 2.62
C GLY A 213 -21.14 17.74 2.35
N GLY A 214 -21.09 18.73 3.24
CA GLY A 214 -20.10 19.82 3.17
C GLY A 214 -18.67 19.32 3.33
N ALA A 215 -18.41 18.35 4.22
CA ALA A 215 -17.10 17.76 4.43
C ALA A 215 -16.61 17.00 3.19
N GLU A 216 -17.47 16.18 2.58
CA GLU A 216 -17.19 15.46 1.33
C GLU A 216 -16.86 16.43 0.20
N LEU A 217 -17.69 17.46 0.00
CA LEU A 217 -17.49 18.46 -1.04
C LEU A 217 -16.22 19.27 -0.84
N ALA A 218 -15.90 19.65 0.40
CA ALA A 218 -14.68 20.38 0.73
C ALA A 218 -13.43 19.54 0.44
N MET A 219 -13.43 18.25 0.77
CA MET A 219 -12.35 17.32 0.47
C MET A 219 -12.20 17.10 -1.04
N HIS A 220 -13.31 16.94 -1.79
CA HIS A 220 -13.28 16.86 -3.24
C HIS A 220 -12.64 18.11 -3.86
N SER A 221 -13.04 19.30 -3.39
CA SER A 221 -12.47 20.56 -3.88
C SER A 221 -10.98 20.69 -3.61
N HIS A 222 -10.52 20.25 -2.44
CA HIS A 222 -9.10 20.19 -2.10
C HIS A 222 -8.32 19.34 -3.12
N TYR A 223 -8.82 18.12 -3.42
CA TYR A 223 -8.19 17.25 -4.41
C TYR A 223 -8.26 17.81 -5.84
N ASP A 224 -9.35 18.47 -6.22
CA ASP A 224 -9.48 19.07 -7.55
C ASP A 224 -8.42 20.16 -7.78
N LEU A 225 -8.17 21.01 -6.78
CA LEU A 225 -7.09 22.00 -6.82
C LEU A 225 -5.71 21.35 -6.88
N PHE A 226 -5.50 20.28 -6.10
CA PHE A 226 -4.25 19.54 -6.10
C PHE A 226 -3.99 18.87 -7.45
N ILE A 227 -4.97 18.18 -8.03
CA ILE A 227 -4.88 17.52 -9.34
C ILE A 227 -4.58 18.54 -10.45
N GLU A 228 -5.19 19.71 -10.40
CA GLU A 228 -4.93 20.78 -11.37
C GLU A 228 -3.50 21.32 -11.26
N SER A 229 -3.01 21.53 -10.04
CA SER A 229 -1.62 21.92 -9.77
C SER A 229 -0.64 20.88 -10.32
N VAL A 230 -0.94 19.60 -10.11
CA VAL A 230 -0.21 18.47 -10.62
C VAL A 230 -0.12 18.49 -12.14
N ARG A 231 -1.24 18.65 -12.81
CA ARG A 231 -1.26 18.72 -14.28
C ARG A 231 -0.41 19.84 -14.84
N LYS A 232 -0.49 21.02 -14.24
CA LYS A 232 0.33 22.17 -14.65
C LYS A 232 1.82 21.87 -14.53
N HIS A 233 2.22 21.34 -13.38
CA HIS A 233 3.63 21.01 -13.16
C HIS A 233 4.15 19.99 -14.18
N PHE A 234 3.38 18.98 -14.53
CA PHE A 234 3.77 18.00 -15.54
C PHE A 234 3.89 18.62 -16.95
N VAL A 235 3.02 19.57 -17.29
CA VAL A 235 3.10 20.26 -18.58
C VAL A 235 4.33 21.18 -18.65
N GLU A 236 4.69 21.83 -17.55
CA GLU A 236 5.76 22.84 -17.52
C GLU A 236 7.17 22.24 -17.38
N ASN A 237 7.31 21.05 -16.74
CA ASN A 237 8.60 20.51 -16.32
C ASN A 237 9.02 19.19 -16.99
N LEU A 238 8.22 18.62 -17.90
CA LEU A 238 8.65 17.43 -18.64
C LEU A 238 9.35 17.84 -19.94
N PRO A 239 10.53 17.25 -20.23
CA PRO A 239 11.13 17.39 -21.55
C PRO A 239 10.18 16.79 -22.60
N VAL A 240 10.04 17.49 -23.73
CA VAL A 240 9.15 17.18 -24.88
C VAL A 240 9.37 15.79 -25.52
N SER A 241 10.13 14.90 -24.93
CA SER A 241 10.62 13.65 -25.51
C SER A 241 9.86 12.37 -25.10
N LEU A 242 8.66 12.47 -24.53
CA LEU A 242 7.75 11.31 -24.49
C LEU A 242 6.71 11.50 -25.59
N GLY A 243 7.13 11.21 -26.83
CA GLY A 243 6.24 11.05 -27.96
C GLY A 243 5.14 10.03 -27.62
N PRO A 244 3.96 10.12 -28.25
CA PRO A 244 2.87 9.20 -28.00
C PRO A 244 3.36 7.77 -28.18
N ALA A 245 3.18 6.93 -27.19
CA ALA A 245 3.33 5.49 -27.31
C ALA A 245 2.54 5.05 -28.54
N GLY A 246 3.20 4.33 -29.45
CA GLY A 246 2.77 4.01 -30.80
C GLY A 246 1.28 3.72 -30.91
N GLY A 247 0.65 4.41 -31.86
CA GLY A 247 -0.65 4.03 -32.37
C GLY A 247 -0.63 2.58 -32.88
N PRO A 248 -1.78 1.95 -33.02
CA PRO A 248 -1.85 0.55 -33.43
C PRO A 248 -1.10 0.35 -34.75
N GLU A 249 -0.15 -0.61 -34.76
CA GLU A 249 0.50 -1.07 -35.97
C GLU A 249 -0.58 -1.41 -37.01
N GLU A 250 -0.57 -0.69 -38.12
CA GLU A 250 -1.33 -1.09 -39.29
C GLU A 250 -0.89 -2.49 -39.70
N VAL A 251 -1.76 -3.47 -39.53
CA VAL A 251 -1.61 -4.81 -40.05
C VAL A 251 -1.61 -4.69 -41.57
N PRO A 252 -0.55 -5.07 -42.29
CA PRO A 252 -0.53 -4.99 -43.75
C PRO A 252 -1.63 -5.90 -44.32
N ALA A 253 -2.49 -5.31 -45.17
CA ALA A 253 -3.54 -6.01 -45.86
C ALA A 253 -3.00 -7.20 -46.61
N ALA A 254 -3.50 -8.39 -46.33
CA ALA A 254 -3.19 -9.61 -47.07
C ALA A 254 -3.51 -9.43 -48.55
N SER A 255 -2.50 -9.54 -49.38
CA SER A 255 -2.62 -9.55 -50.83
C SER A 255 -3.46 -10.74 -51.28
N SER A 256 -4.56 -10.45 -51.98
CA SER A 256 -5.43 -11.42 -52.63
C SER A 256 -4.67 -12.20 -53.70
N PRO A 257 -4.80 -13.53 -53.82
CA PRO A 257 -4.19 -14.27 -54.88
C PRO A 257 -4.89 -13.99 -56.22
N ALA A 258 -4.07 -13.68 -57.23
CA ALA A 258 -4.51 -13.52 -58.63
C ALA A 258 -5.12 -14.83 -59.14
N ARG A 259 -6.28 -14.72 -59.77
CA ARG A 259 -6.84 -15.79 -60.61
C ARG A 259 -5.97 -15.94 -61.84
N ALA A 260 -5.53 -17.15 -62.08
CA ALA A 260 -4.98 -17.57 -63.37
C ALA A 260 -6.12 -18.21 -64.20
N ASP A 261 -6.25 -17.77 -65.42
CA ASP A 261 -7.03 -18.43 -66.47
C ASP A 261 -6.37 -19.73 -66.87
#